data_6375209317211ada5a635abf927037b7
#
_entry.id   6375209317211ada5a635abf927037b7
#
_cell.length_a   1.000
_cell.length_b   1.000
_cell.length_c   1.000
_cell.angle_alpha   90.00
_cell.angle_beta   90.00
_cell.angle_gamma   90.00
#
_symmetry.space_group_name_H-M   'P 1'
#
loop_
_entity.id
_entity.type
_entity.pdbx_description
1 polymer ?
#
loop_
_entity_poly.entity_id
_entity_poly.type
_entity_poly.pdbx_seq_one_letter_code
_entity_poly.pdbx_strand_id
1 'polypeptide(L)'
;WFDLYDQGHQRPCSDRVENLTFPLYRPSFLFYLVCTPCTPMFEMIDINHENTDLLDKQLVSDYLSFVAPVPYVSSFYHRDAIYEHAANLHFKIDEYNIRVNGDPLLKRYKNRLYDATGKVYDNIVGVGFKDFADADGNLLAWMWYGISRFEKAIPKAANPMYGFRLRQGNIQIGDNTAVAKFFKEDRGNSYFVGEIFAASKKLVPNSQRNYFNESVERIELETQLK
;
A
#
# COMPACT_ATOMS: atom_id res chain seq x y z
N TRP A 1 -11.72 3.97 -14.16
CA TRP A 1 -10.62 3.07 -14.53
C TRP A 1 -10.54 1.84 -13.63
N PHE A 2 -11.59 1.50 -12.95
CA PHE A 2 -11.85 0.22 -12.32
C PHE A 2 -13.37 0.06 -12.19
N ASP A 3 -14.10 0.11 -13.33
CA ASP A 3 -15.46 -0.42 -13.42
C ASP A 3 -15.40 -1.94 -13.61
N LEU A 4 -14.71 -2.63 -12.69
CA LEU A 4 -14.74 -4.08 -12.54
C LEU A 4 -15.53 -4.49 -11.29
N TYR A 5 -16.30 -3.59 -10.72
CA TYR A 5 -17.27 -3.88 -9.68
C TYR A 5 -18.66 -3.55 -10.18
N ASP A 6 -19.29 -4.48 -10.76
CA ASP A 6 -20.63 -5.00 -10.52
C ASP A 6 -21.07 -5.88 -11.69
N GLN A 7 -21.80 -6.89 -11.31
CA GLN A 7 -22.57 -7.85 -12.08
C GLN A 7 -21.93 -9.23 -12.21
N GLY A 8 -22.44 -10.11 -11.32
CA GLY A 8 -22.22 -11.55 -11.34
C GLY A 8 -22.66 -12.25 -12.62
N HIS A 9 -21.97 -11.97 -13.71
CA HIS A 9 -22.07 -12.74 -14.94
C HIS A 9 -20.67 -13.20 -15.31
N GLN A 10 -20.44 -14.48 -15.18
CA GLN A 10 -19.30 -15.18 -15.78
C GLN A 10 -19.31 -14.89 -17.30
N ARG A 11 -18.55 -13.89 -17.72
CA ARG A 11 -18.20 -13.76 -19.14
C ARG A 11 -16.93 -14.58 -19.37
N PRO A 12 -16.87 -15.36 -20.45
CA PRO A 12 -15.63 -16.03 -20.81
C PRO A 12 -14.55 -14.97 -21.03
N CYS A 13 -13.40 -15.20 -20.42
CA CYS A 13 -12.20 -14.39 -20.61
C CYS A 13 -11.85 -14.41 -22.11
N SER A 14 -12.20 -13.37 -22.84
CA SER A 14 -11.63 -13.16 -24.18
C SER A 14 -10.23 -12.61 -23.97
N ASP A 15 -9.27 -13.08 -24.75
CA ASP A 15 -7.86 -12.70 -24.77
C ASP A 15 -7.69 -11.19 -25.02
N ARG A 16 -8.01 -10.35 -24.03
CA ARG A 16 -7.72 -8.93 -24.06
C ARG A 16 -6.46 -8.66 -23.24
N VAL A 17 -5.40 -8.38 -23.95
CA VAL A 17 -4.22 -7.73 -23.41
C VAL A 17 -4.57 -6.25 -23.27
N GLU A 18 -4.73 -5.77 -22.05
CA GLU A 18 -4.94 -4.35 -21.79
C GLU A 18 -3.60 -3.71 -21.36
N ASN A 19 -3.23 -2.67 -22.10
CA ASN A 19 -2.04 -1.88 -21.82
C ASN A 19 -2.34 -0.92 -20.68
N LEU A 20 -1.68 -1.09 -19.53
CA LEU A 20 -1.75 -0.19 -18.39
C LEU A 20 -0.52 0.73 -18.40
N THR A 21 -0.72 2.00 -18.70
CA THR A 21 0.30 3.02 -18.52
C THR A 21 0.18 3.64 -17.15
N PHE A 22 1.18 3.47 -16.29
CA PHE A 22 1.28 4.19 -15.03
C PHE A 22 2.05 5.50 -15.26
N PRO A 23 1.58 6.63 -14.71
CA PRO A 23 2.34 7.87 -14.78
C PRO A 23 3.50 7.81 -13.78
N LEU A 24 4.53 7.06 -14.12
CA LEU A 24 5.84 7.25 -13.52
C LEU A 24 6.53 8.36 -14.30
N TYR A 25 7.01 9.34 -13.59
CA TYR A 25 7.79 10.45 -14.15
C TYR A 25 9.06 9.88 -14.80
N ARG A 26 8.92 9.43 -16.02
CA ARG A 26 9.85 9.14 -17.14
C ARG A 26 9.51 7.86 -17.91
N PRO A 27 10.06 7.68 -19.13
CA PRO A 27 9.26 7.25 -20.26
C PRO A 27 8.95 5.76 -20.29
N SER A 28 7.72 5.51 -20.68
CA SER A 28 7.25 4.31 -21.43
C SER A 28 7.57 2.95 -20.82
N PHE A 29 6.92 2.64 -19.68
CA PHE A 29 6.77 1.24 -19.29
C PHE A 29 5.43 0.72 -19.79
N LEU A 30 5.45 -0.33 -20.59
CA LEU A 30 4.27 -1.08 -20.95
C LEU A 30 4.15 -2.27 -19.99
N PHE A 31 3.11 -2.27 -19.17
CA PHE A 31 2.75 -3.44 -18.37
C PHE A 31 1.72 -4.24 -19.14
N TYR A 32 1.99 -5.52 -19.37
CA TYR A 32 1.00 -6.43 -19.88
C TYR A 32 0.34 -7.16 -18.71
N LEU A 33 -0.97 -7.02 -18.61
CA LEU A 33 -1.78 -7.83 -17.71
C LEU A 33 -2.08 -9.14 -18.45
N VAL A 34 -1.41 -10.22 -18.09
CA VAL A 34 -1.78 -11.57 -18.56
C VAL A 34 -2.75 -12.15 -17.54
N CYS A 35 -4.01 -12.20 -17.91
CA CYS A 35 -5.03 -12.86 -17.12
C CYS A 35 -5.04 -14.35 -17.49
N THR A 36 -4.40 -15.19 -16.69
CA THR A 36 -4.74 -16.62 -16.68
C THR A 36 -5.99 -16.80 -15.82
N PRO A 37 -6.88 -17.76 -16.11
CA PRO A 37 -8.13 -17.91 -15.37
C PRO A 37 -7.80 -18.05 -13.87
N CYS A 38 -8.16 -17.03 -13.10
CA CYS A 38 -8.10 -16.88 -11.64
C CYS A 38 -6.96 -16.11 -10.99
N THR A 39 -5.92 -15.63 -11.67
CA THR A 39 -4.89 -14.80 -11.02
C THR A 39 -4.35 -13.74 -11.97
N PRO A 40 -4.56 -12.44 -11.68
CA PRO A 40 -3.91 -11.39 -12.45
C PRO A 40 -2.39 -11.50 -12.26
N MET A 41 -1.67 -11.63 -13.36
CA MET A 41 -0.23 -11.66 -13.40
C MET A 41 0.25 -10.44 -14.18
N PHE A 42 1.08 -9.60 -13.54
CA PHE A 42 1.76 -8.51 -14.20
C PHE A 42 3.15 -8.97 -14.61
N GLU A 43 3.41 -9.00 -15.90
CA GLU A 43 4.76 -9.13 -16.44
C GLU A 43 5.26 -7.75 -16.87
N MET A 44 6.47 -7.41 -16.46
CA MET A 44 7.15 -6.23 -16.93
C MET A 44 7.87 -6.58 -18.21
N ILE A 45 7.38 -6.04 -19.34
CA ILE A 45 8.02 -6.19 -20.64
C ILE A 45 8.76 -4.89 -20.95
N ASP A 46 10.05 -4.99 -21.18
CA ASP A 46 10.84 -3.88 -21.69
C ASP A 46 10.50 -3.66 -23.18
N ILE A 47 9.98 -2.47 -23.49
CA ILE A 47 9.60 -2.12 -24.87
C ILE A 47 10.80 -1.58 -25.67
N ASN A 48 11.83 -1.11 -24.98
CA ASN A 48 13.03 -0.56 -25.59
C ASN A 48 14.23 -1.46 -25.28
N HIS A 49 14.48 -2.44 -26.15
CA HIS A 49 15.67 -3.28 -26.10
C HIS A 49 17.00 -2.52 -26.05
N GLU A 50 16.98 -1.21 -26.36
CA GLU A 50 18.17 -0.36 -26.39
C GLU A 50 18.48 0.32 -25.03
N ASN A 51 17.59 0.25 -24.03
CA ASN A 51 17.74 0.92 -22.72
C ASN A 51 17.42 0.01 -21.53
N THR A 52 17.78 -1.26 -21.60
CA THR A 52 17.58 -2.24 -20.51
C THR A 52 18.28 -1.85 -19.20
N ASP A 53 19.33 -1.03 -19.28
CA ASP A 53 20.13 -0.60 -18.12
C ASP A 53 19.41 0.43 -17.22
N LEU A 54 18.29 1.02 -17.68
CA LEU A 54 17.56 2.04 -16.91
C LEU A 54 16.47 1.48 -16.01
N LEU A 55 16.15 0.20 -16.13
CA LEU A 55 15.11 -0.48 -15.34
C LEU A 55 15.72 -1.50 -14.41
N ASP A 56 16.08 -1.04 -13.22
CA ASP A 56 16.38 -1.95 -12.13
C ASP A 56 15.09 -2.68 -11.70
N LYS A 57 14.97 -3.97 -12.07
CA LYS A 57 13.90 -4.88 -11.62
C LYS A 57 13.68 -4.79 -10.11
N GLN A 58 14.76 -4.65 -9.34
CA GLN A 58 14.70 -4.55 -7.90
C GLN A 58 14.01 -3.27 -7.45
N LEU A 59 14.35 -2.14 -8.06
CA LEU A 59 13.75 -0.84 -7.76
C LEU A 59 12.25 -0.84 -8.03
N VAL A 60 11.83 -1.40 -9.18
CA VAL A 60 10.41 -1.51 -9.54
C VAL A 60 9.68 -2.46 -8.57
N SER A 61 10.24 -3.61 -8.27
CA SER A 61 9.66 -4.55 -7.31
C SER A 61 9.55 -3.95 -5.92
N ASP A 62 10.56 -3.19 -5.47
CA ASP A 62 10.54 -2.52 -4.18
C ASP A 62 9.45 -1.45 -4.10
N TYR A 63 9.30 -0.65 -5.15
CA TYR A 63 8.22 0.33 -5.25
C TYR A 63 6.84 -0.35 -5.24
N LEU A 64 6.62 -1.31 -6.14
CA LEU A 64 5.34 -2.00 -6.28
C LEU A 64 4.97 -2.79 -5.01
N SER A 65 5.95 -3.33 -4.28
CA SER A 65 5.68 -4.07 -3.03
C SER A 65 5.00 -3.24 -1.95
N PHE A 66 5.06 -1.91 -2.04
CA PHE A 66 4.37 -1.02 -1.11
C PHE A 66 3.14 -0.35 -1.70
N VAL A 67 3.07 -0.19 -3.01
CA VAL A 67 1.96 0.51 -3.68
C VAL A 67 0.83 -0.45 -4.08
N ALA A 68 1.18 -1.65 -4.55
CA ALA A 68 0.22 -2.61 -5.07
C ALA A 68 -0.58 -3.31 -3.97
N PRO A 69 -1.79 -3.80 -4.30
CA PRO A 69 -2.66 -4.54 -3.39
C PRO A 69 -2.22 -6.01 -3.29
N VAL A 70 -1.10 -6.24 -2.64
CA VAL A 70 -0.49 -7.57 -2.48
C VAL A 70 -0.46 -7.99 -1.01
N PRO A 71 -0.37 -9.31 -0.71
CA PRO A 71 -0.30 -9.80 0.65
C PRO A 71 1.00 -9.43 1.35
N TYR A 72 0.98 -9.45 2.67
CA TYR A 72 2.19 -9.29 3.47
C TYR A 72 3.12 -10.50 3.31
N VAL A 73 4.44 -10.23 3.33
CA VAL A 73 5.44 -11.29 3.37
C VAL A 73 5.22 -12.20 4.59
N SER A 74 5.38 -13.51 4.40
CA SER A 74 5.14 -14.51 5.46
C SER A 74 6.05 -14.35 6.68
N SER A 75 7.23 -13.76 6.50
CA SER A 75 8.18 -13.50 7.59
C SER A 75 7.82 -12.30 8.47
N PHE A 76 6.78 -11.52 8.13
CA PHE A 76 6.27 -10.46 9.00
C PHE A 76 5.32 -11.07 10.03
N TYR A 77 5.78 -11.18 11.28
CA TYR A 77 5.12 -11.94 12.35
C TYR A 77 3.73 -11.41 12.74
N HIS A 78 3.51 -10.12 12.52
CA HIS A 78 2.29 -9.43 12.95
C HIS A 78 1.18 -9.41 11.90
N ARG A 79 1.39 -9.99 10.72
CA ARG A 79 0.43 -9.98 9.62
C ARG A 79 -0.92 -10.61 10.00
N ASP A 80 -0.88 -11.72 10.75
CA ASP A 80 -2.09 -12.46 11.10
C ASP A 80 -2.99 -11.63 12.04
N ALA A 81 -2.38 -10.88 12.98
CA ALA A 81 -3.12 -9.92 13.83
C ALA A 81 -3.78 -8.79 13.02
N ILE A 82 -3.13 -8.34 11.93
CA ILE A 82 -3.68 -7.31 11.03
C ILE A 82 -4.91 -7.87 10.29
N TYR A 83 -4.83 -9.09 9.77
CA TYR A 83 -5.97 -9.74 9.10
C TYR A 83 -7.11 -10.03 10.08
N GLU A 84 -6.80 -10.47 11.30
CA GLU A 84 -7.79 -10.71 12.33
C GLU A 84 -8.54 -9.43 12.71
N HIS A 85 -7.82 -8.32 12.91
CA HIS A 85 -8.44 -7.03 13.20
C HIS A 85 -9.35 -6.57 12.04
N ALA A 86 -8.89 -6.67 10.80
CA ALA A 86 -9.70 -6.36 9.63
C ALA A 86 -10.99 -7.22 9.56
N ALA A 87 -10.86 -8.53 9.84
CA ALA A 87 -12.00 -9.44 9.87
C ALA A 87 -13.02 -9.07 10.96
N ASN A 88 -12.56 -8.67 12.14
CA ASN A 88 -13.40 -8.20 13.24
C ASN A 88 -14.19 -6.95 12.89
N LEU A 89 -13.62 -6.09 12.03
CA LEU A 89 -14.28 -4.91 11.49
C LEU A 89 -15.16 -5.22 10.26
N HIS A 90 -15.30 -6.48 9.87
CA HIS A 90 -15.93 -6.90 8.63
C HIS A 90 -15.34 -6.22 7.39
N PHE A 91 -14.06 -5.83 7.49
CA PHE A 91 -13.31 -5.21 6.40
C PHE A 91 -12.46 -6.24 5.68
N LYS A 92 -12.62 -6.34 4.36
CA LYS A 92 -11.80 -7.21 3.52
C LYS A 92 -10.61 -6.43 2.98
N ILE A 93 -9.41 -6.90 3.27
CA ILE A 93 -8.20 -6.40 2.61
C ILE A 93 -8.12 -7.08 1.24
N ASP A 94 -8.28 -6.29 0.17
CA ASP A 94 -8.17 -6.82 -1.20
C ASP A 94 -6.72 -7.17 -1.52
N GLU A 95 -6.50 -8.38 -2.00
CA GLU A 95 -5.16 -8.88 -2.34
C GLU A 95 -5.18 -9.64 -3.65
N TYR A 96 -4.14 -9.43 -4.43
CA TYR A 96 -3.98 -10.05 -5.73
C TYR A 96 -2.64 -10.77 -5.83
N ASN A 97 -2.61 -11.88 -6.56
CA ASN A 97 -1.38 -12.57 -6.88
C ASN A 97 -0.69 -11.86 -8.06
N ILE A 98 0.16 -10.89 -7.72
CA ILE A 98 0.92 -10.11 -8.70
C ILE A 98 2.34 -10.67 -8.76
N ARG A 99 2.89 -10.78 -9.96
CA ARG A 99 4.27 -11.23 -10.19
C ARG A 99 5.01 -10.22 -11.03
N VAL A 100 6.29 -10.05 -10.76
CA VAL A 100 7.22 -9.25 -11.55
C VAL A 100 8.27 -10.20 -12.11
N ASN A 101 8.29 -10.41 -13.42
CA ASN A 101 9.15 -11.38 -14.10
C ASN A 101 9.10 -12.78 -13.44
N GLY A 102 7.91 -13.26 -13.13
CA GLY A 102 7.68 -14.56 -12.50
C GLY A 102 7.83 -14.60 -10.97
N ASP A 103 8.50 -13.63 -10.35
CA ASP A 103 8.67 -13.56 -8.89
C ASP A 103 7.42 -12.97 -8.21
N PRO A 104 6.91 -13.59 -7.14
CA PRO A 104 5.73 -13.09 -6.45
C PRO A 104 6.03 -11.75 -5.78
N LEU A 105 5.12 -10.79 -5.96
CA LEU A 105 5.17 -9.51 -5.32
C LEU A 105 4.45 -9.56 -3.97
N LEU A 106 5.15 -9.15 -2.91
CA LEU A 106 4.64 -9.17 -1.53
C LEU A 106 4.98 -7.85 -0.85
N LYS A 107 4.16 -7.40 0.11
CA LYS A 107 4.49 -6.27 0.99
C LYS A 107 5.68 -6.63 1.86
N ARG A 108 6.79 -5.92 1.67
CA ARG A 108 8.08 -6.24 2.32
C ARG A 108 8.22 -5.58 3.70
N TYR A 109 7.23 -5.75 4.57
CA TYR A 109 7.36 -5.36 5.96
C TYR A 109 8.34 -6.27 6.69
N LYS A 110 9.12 -5.69 7.60
CA LYS A 110 10.14 -6.39 8.39
C LYS A 110 9.85 -6.21 9.89
N ASN A 111 10.23 -7.21 10.68
CA ASN A 111 10.11 -7.13 12.15
C ASN A 111 11.27 -6.32 12.78
N ARG A 112 12.35 -6.07 12.04
CA ARG A 112 13.56 -5.39 12.50
C ARG A 112 13.74 -4.07 11.81
N LEU A 113 14.21 -3.08 12.57
CA LEU A 113 14.56 -1.75 12.09
C LEU A 113 16.09 -1.64 12.05
N TYR A 114 16.61 -1.13 10.93
CA TYR A 114 18.04 -1.05 10.66
C TYR A 114 18.51 0.40 10.68
N ASP A 115 19.70 0.62 11.20
CA ASP A 115 20.37 1.91 11.10
C ASP A 115 21.01 2.11 9.71
N ALA A 116 21.62 3.28 9.51
CA ALA A 116 22.27 3.60 8.22
C ALA A 116 23.48 2.70 7.90
N THR A 117 24.01 1.97 8.88
CA THR A 117 25.11 1.01 8.70
C THR A 117 24.62 -0.40 8.44
N GLY A 118 23.30 -0.61 8.42
CA GLY A 118 22.69 -1.94 8.23
C GLY A 118 22.63 -2.78 9.52
N LYS A 119 22.96 -2.22 10.68
CA LYS A 119 22.81 -2.91 11.97
C LYS A 119 21.38 -2.74 12.48
N VAL A 120 20.87 -3.80 13.12
CA VAL A 120 19.59 -3.76 13.82
C VAL A 120 19.73 -2.85 15.05
N TYR A 121 18.89 -1.82 15.15
CA TYR A 121 18.86 -0.95 16.33
C TYR A 121 17.56 -1.07 17.12
N ASP A 122 16.47 -1.51 16.49
CA ASP A 122 15.18 -1.68 17.14
C ASP A 122 14.38 -2.82 16.47
N ASN A 123 13.30 -3.24 17.10
CA ASN A 123 12.39 -4.27 16.60
C ASN A 123 10.94 -3.82 16.76
N ILE A 124 10.09 -4.24 15.82
CA ILE A 124 8.65 -4.18 15.98
C ILE A 124 8.26 -5.35 16.87
N VAL A 125 7.91 -5.06 18.12
CA VAL A 125 7.58 -6.06 19.15
C VAL A 125 6.10 -6.41 19.20
N GLY A 126 5.26 -5.60 18.55
CA GLY A 126 3.82 -5.78 18.47
C GLY A 126 3.21 -4.83 17.45
N VAL A 127 1.92 -4.93 17.26
CA VAL A 127 1.12 -3.97 16.48
C VAL A 127 -0.04 -3.47 17.32
N GLY A 128 -0.32 -2.17 17.20
CA GLY A 128 -1.51 -1.54 17.75
C GLY A 128 -2.48 -1.20 16.63
N PHE A 129 -3.73 -0.98 17.00
CA PHE A 129 -4.81 -0.65 16.07
C PHE A 129 -5.56 0.59 16.55
N LYS A 130 -6.13 1.33 15.61
CA LYS A 130 -7.08 2.40 15.89
C LYS A 130 -8.13 2.44 14.78
N ASP A 131 -9.37 2.53 15.19
CA ASP A 131 -10.51 2.63 14.30
C ASP A 131 -11.03 4.07 14.32
N PHE A 132 -11.44 4.56 13.16
CA PHE A 132 -11.97 5.89 12.94
C PHE A 132 -13.41 5.76 12.45
N ALA A 133 -14.35 6.34 13.17
CA ALA A 133 -15.76 6.31 12.84
C ALA A 133 -16.31 7.71 12.63
N ASP A 134 -17.36 7.84 11.82
CA ASP A 134 -18.15 9.07 11.70
C ASP A 134 -19.03 9.30 12.94
N ALA A 135 -19.76 10.42 12.96
CA ALA A 135 -20.66 10.77 14.05
C ALA A 135 -21.80 9.75 14.25
N ASP A 136 -22.14 8.99 13.21
CA ASP A 136 -23.18 7.96 13.22
C ASP A 136 -22.63 6.59 13.62
N GLY A 137 -21.32 6.48 13.87
CA GLY A 137 -20.64 5.24 14.24
C GLY A 137 -20.25 4.34 13.06
N ASN A 138 -20.36 4.82 11.81
CA ASN A 138 -19.92 4.04 10.66
C ASN A 138 -18.41 4.14 10.51
N LEU A 139 -17.76 3.03 10.17
CA LEU A 139 -16.32 2.96 9.98
C LEU A 139 -15.88 3.84 8.80
N LEU A 140 -15.07 4.87 9.06
CA LEU A 140 -14.43 5.70 8.05
C LEU A 140 -13.14 5.08 7.54
N ALA A 141 -12.29 4.70 8.49
CA ALA A 141 -10.99 4.10 8.24
C ALA A 141 -10.55 3.32 9.47
N TRP A 142 -9.54 2.49 9.33
CA TRP A 142 -8.83 1.88 10.44
C TRP A 142 -7.33 1.87 10.15
N MET A 143 -6.52 1.76 11.19
CA MET A 143 -5.07 1.72 11.03
C MET A 143 -4.44 0.66 11.91
N TRP A 144 -3.29 0.16 11.46
CA TRP A 144 -2.35 -0.52 12.32
C TRP A 144 -1.03 0.23 12.37
N TYR A 145 -0.32 0.11 13.47
CA TYR A 145 1.01 0.68 13.66
C TYR A 145 1.90 -0.28 14.43
N GLY A 146 3.18 -0.32 14.03
CA GLY A 146 4.19 -1.11 14.72
C GLY A 146 4.56 -0.47 16.05
N ILE A 147 4.66 -1.29 17.09
CA ILE A 147 5.12 -0.90 18.42
C ILE A 147 6.59 -1.23 18.52
N SER A 148 7.42 -0.22 18.80
CA SER A 148 8.87 -0.33 18.99
C SER A 148 9.32 0.56 20.16
N ARG A 149 10.60 0.69 20.40
CA ARG A 149 11.11 1.59 21.46
C ARG A 149 11.01 3.08 21.13
N PHE A 150 10.86 3.39 19.83
CA PHE A 150 10.76 4.77 19.32
C PHE A 150 11.94 5.68 19.71
N GLU A 151 13.13 5.13 19.84
CA GLU A 151 14.32 5.87 20.30
C GLU A 151 14.74 6.98 19.32
N LYS A 152 14.55 6.77 18.03
CA LYS A 152 14.92 7.72 16.98
C LYS A 152 14.04 7.56 15.74
N ALA A 153 14.06 8.58 14.87
CA ALA A 153 13.44 8.48 13.56
C ALA A 153 14.02 7.30 12.77
N ILE A 154 13.16 6.57 12.09
CA ILE A 154 13.53 5.38 11.31
C ILE A 154 14.33 5.82 10.08
N PRO A 155 15.57 5.34 9.88
CA PRO A 155 16.38 5.68 8.71
C PRO A 155 15.71 5.19 7.42
N LYS A 156 15.32 6.13 6.57
CA LYS A 156 14.49 5.88 5.38
C LYS A 156 15.14 4.90 4.40
N ALA A 157 16.43 5.10 4.09
CA ALA A 157 17.14 4.28 3.11
C ALA A 157 17.24 2.80 3.51
N ALA A 158 17.42 2.52 4.81
CA ALA A 158 17.54 1.16 5.31
C ALA A 158 16.18 0.49 5.59
N ASN A 159 15.12 1.29 5.73
CA ASN A 159 13.78 0.82 6.09
C ASN A 159 12.71 1.44 5.18
N PRO A 160 12.53 0.95 3.94
CA PRO A 160 11.55 1.51 3.00
C PRO A 160 10.10 1.46 3.52
N MET A 161 9.82 0.64 4.53
CA MET A 161 8.52 0.50 5.19
C MET A 161 8.19 1.62 6.18
N TYR A 162 9.09 2.60 6.41
CA TYR A 162 8.87 3.70 7.34
C TYR A 162 7.65 4.55 6.98
N GLY A 163 7.07 5.18 7.99
CA GLY A 163 5.91 6.06 7.85
C GLY A 163 4.58 5.33 7.73
N PHE A 164 3.51 6.09 7.79
CA PHE A 164 2.17 5.56 7.51
C PHE A 164 1.87 5.63 6.03
N ARG A 165 1.27 4.55 5.52
CA ARG A 165 0.75 4.48 4.15
C ARG A 165 -0.77 4.52 4.16
N LEU A 166 -1.32 5.48 3.42
CA LEU A 166 -2.76 5.57 3.22
C LEU A 166 -3.18 4.62 2.10
N ARG A 167 -4.26 3.83 2.32
CA ARG A 167 -4.73 2.82 1.38
C ARG A 167 -6.22 2.90 1.13
N GLN A 168 -6.61 2.62 -0.10
CA GLN A 168 -7.99 2.33 -0.46
C GLN A 168 -8.01 1.10 -1.38
N GLY A 169 -8.88 0.12 -1.08
CA GLY A 169 -8.86 -1.17 -1.79
C GLY A 169 -7.47 -1.82 -1.76
N ASN A 170 -6.73 -1.63 -0.66
CA ASN A 170 -5.34 -2.05 -0.47
C ASN A 170 -4.31 -1.44 -1.44
N ILE A 171 -4.70 -0.49 -2.29
CA ILE A 171 -3.80 0.29 -3.16
C ILE A 171 -3.37 1.55 -2.40
N GLN A 172 -2.07 1.87 -2.44
CA GLN A 172 -1.55 3.07 -1.79
C GLN A 172 -2.08 4.35 -2.46
N ILE A 173 -2.45 5.34 -1.64
CA ILE A 173 -2.81 6.69 -2.04
C ILE A 173 -1.69 7.63 -1.58
N GLY A 174 -1.20 8.45 -2.51
CA GLY A 174 -0.04 9.30 -2.27
C GLY A 174 1.22 8.48 -2.00
N ASP A 175 2.11 9.05 -1.24
CA ASP A 175 3.33 8.40 -0.78
C ASP A 175 3.28 8.11 0.74
N ASN A 176 4.38 7.67 1.30
CA ASN A 176 4.49 7.40 2.74
C ASN A 176 4.62 8.67 3.59
N THR A 177 4.47 9.86 3.01
CA THR A 177 4.41 11.15 3.71
C THR A 177 3.01 11.79 3.65
N ALA A 178 2.07 11.16 2.94
CA ALA A 178 0.72 11.71 2.73
C ALA A 178 -0.01 12.11 4.02
N VAL A 179 0.31 11.45 5.13
CA VAL A 179 -0.27 11.74 6.45
C VAL A 179 0.68 12.51 7.40
N ALA A 180 1.88 12.87 6.95
CA ALA A 180 2.87 13.59 7.78
C ALA A 180 2.32 14.91 8.32
N LYS A 181 1.49 15.59 7.54
CA LYS A 181 0.81 16.86 7.89
C LYS A 181 -0.08 16.79 9.15
N PHE A 182 -0.45 15.60 9.64
CA PHE A 182 -1.27 15.43 10.84
C PHE A 182 -0.44 15.31 12.11
N PHE A 183 0.86 15.17 11.99
CA PHE A 183 1.76 15.23 13.13
C PHE A 183 2.08 16.68 13.48
N LYS A 184 2.30 16.96 14.76
CA LYS A 184 2.73 18.28 15.24
C LYS A 184 3.96 18.80 14.47
N GLU A 185 4.85 17.88 14.10
CA GLU A 185 5.99 18.11 13.23
C GLU A 185 5.99 16.99 12.17
N ASP A 186 6.13 17.30 10.90
CA ASP A 186 6.09 16.34 9.79
C ASP A 186 7.04 15.15 9.97
N ARG A 187 8.18 15.40 10.62
CA ARG A 187 9.14 14.35 10.98
C ARG A 187 8.55 13.28 11.90
N GLY A 188 7.47 13.58 12.63
CA GLY A 188 6.79 12.62 13.51
C GLY A 188 6.41 11.34 12.78
N ASN A 189 5.96 11.44 11.53
CA ASN A 189 5.65 10.29 10.70
C ASN A 189 6.84 9.33 10.49
N SER A 190 8.08 9.83 10.58
CA SER A 190 9.28 9.02 10.41
C SER A 190 9.59 8.08 11.58
N TYR A 191 8.88 8.19 12.69
CA TYR A 191 9.05 7.29 13.84
C TYR A 191 8.18 6.05 13.75
N PHE A 192 7.24 5.99 12.82
CA PHE A 192 6.24 4.93 12.73
C PHE A 192 6.43 4.04 11.50
N VAL A 193 5.87 2.86 11.61
CA VAL A 193 5.60 1.93 10.51
C VAL A 193 4.14 1.53 10.63
N GLY A 194 3.37 1.65 9.55
CA GLY A 194 1.96 1.28 9.60
C GLY A 194 1.21 1.58 8.31
N GLU A 195 -0.08 1.23 8.31
CA GLU A 195 -0.99 1.50 7.20
C GLU A 195 -2.33 1.99 7.73
N ILE A 196 -2.95 2.90 6.99
CA ILE A 196 -4.29 3.42 7.25
C ILE A 196 -5.17 2.98 6.07
N PHE A 197 -6.19 2.19 6.33
CA PHE A 197 -7.11 1.69 5.33
C PHE A 197 -8.41 2.49 5.33
N ALA A 198 -8.69 3.18 4.24
CA ALA A 198 -9.98 3.82 4.03
C ALA A 198 -11.05 2.75 3.83
N ALA A 199 -12.04 2.72 4.73
CA ALA A 199 -13.15 1.77 4.72
C ALA A 199 -14.42 2.37 4.10
N SER A 200 -14.65 3.66 4.30
CA SER A 200 -15.81 4.34 3.74
C SER A 200 -15.67 4.54 2.22
N LYS A 201 -16.71 4.15 1.48
CA LYS A 201 -16.80 4.41 0.02
C LYS A 201 -16.85 5.90 -0.34
N LYS A 202 -17.14 6.77 0.63
CA LYS A 202 -17.16 8.22 0.44
C LYS A 202 -15.79 8.88 0.50
N LEU A 203 -14.78 8.15 0.99
CA LEU A 203 -13.36 8.56 0.94
C LEU A 203 -12.80 8.27 -0.45
N VAL A 204 -13.17 9.08 -1.42
CA VAL A 204 -12.78 8.91 -2.83
C VAL A 204 -11.45 9.60 -3.10
N PRO A 205 -10.43 8.90 -3.66
CA PRO A 205 -9.19 9.53 -4.07
C PRO A 205 -9.41 10.62 -5.11
N ASN A 206 -8.61 11.68 -5.05
CA ASN A 206 -8.61 12.70 -6.08
C ASN A 206 -8.01 12.17 -7.40
N SER A 207 -8.13 12.94 -8.48
CA SER A 207 -7.65 12.54 -9.82
C SER A 207 -6.14 12.26 -9.86
N GLN A 208 -5.35 12.89 -9.02
CA GLN A 208 -3.90 12.67 -8.90
C GLN A 208 -3.56 11.46 -8.02
N ARG A 209 -4.56 10.91 -7.30
CA ARG A 209 -4.39 9.83 -6.30
C ARG A 209 -3.33 10.13 -5.24
N ASN A 210 -3.07 11.39 -4.96
CA ASN A 210 -2.13 11.80 -3.91
C ASN A 210 -2.83 11.96 -2.55
N TYR A 211 -4.15 12.15 -2.55
CA TYR A 211 -4.99 12.19 -1.35
C TYR A 211 -6.49 11.98 -1.73
N PHE A 212 -7.41 12.19 -0.77
CA PHE A 212 -8.85 12.14 -1.00
C PHE A 212 -9.41 13.49 -1.50
N ASN A 213 -10.51 13.43 -2.26
CA ASN A 213 -11.34 14.58 -2.58
C ASN A 213 -11.90 15.23 -1.29
N GLU A 214 -12.30 16.47 -1.37
CA GLU A 214 -13.00 17.13 -0.27
C GLU A 214 -14.35 16.45 -0.03
N SER A 215 -14.59 16.08 1.23
CA SER A 215 -15.87 15.52 1.70
C SER A 215 -15.95 15.69 3.23
N VAL A 216 -17.15 15.55 3.77
CA VAL A 216 -17.37 15.57 5.22
C VAL A 216 -16.57 14.46 5.89
N GLU A 217 -16.62 13.25 5.33
CA GLU A 217 -15.93 12.09 5.85
C GLU A 217 -14.40 12.26 5.87
N ARG A 218 -13.86 12.97 4.87
CA ARG A 218 -12.43 13.32 4.87
C ARG A 218 -12.11 14.27 6.02
N ILE A 219 -12.91 15.31 6.24
CA ILE A 219 -12.68 16.28 7.33
C ILE A 219 -12.78 15.60 8.69
N GLU A 220 -13.74 14.71 8.88
CA GLU A 220 -13.90 13.92 10.09
C GLU A 220 -12.70 13.00 10.35
N LEU A 221 -12.24 12.29 9.32
CA LEU A 221 -11.04 11.46 9.40
C LEU A 221 -9.80 12.30 9.74
N GLU A 222 -9.59 13.42 9.06
CA GLU A 222 -8.46 14.33 9.30
C GLU A 222 -8.47 14.90 10.74
N THR A 223 -9.66 15.15 11.29
CA THR A 223 -9.81 15.62 12.66
C THR A 223 -9.38 14.58 13.68
N GLN A 224 -9.66 13.29 13.39
CA GLN A 224 -9.30 12.19 14.28
C GLN A 224 -7.84 11.71 14.11
N LEU A 225 -7.18 12.08 13.00
CA LEU A 225 -5.76 11.80 12.74
C LEU A 225 -4.82 12.80 13.41
N LYS A 226 -5.29 13.97 13.82
CA LYS A 226 -4.54 15.00 14.57
C LYS A 226 -4.44 14.64 16.06
#